data_66fe26a9327b6633c51d4bd69c132558
#
_entry.id   66fe26a9327b6633c51d4bd69c132558
#
_cell.length_a   1.000
_cell.length_b   1.000
_cell.length_c   1.000
_cell.angle_alpha   90.00
_cell.angle_beta   90.00
_cell.angle_gamma   90.00
#
_symmetry.space_group_name_H-M   'P 1'
#
loop_
_entity.id
_entity.type
_entity.pdbx_description
1 polymer ?
#
loop_
_entity_poly.entity_id
_entity_poly.type
_entity_poly.pdbx_seq_one_letter_code
_entity_poly.pdbx_strand_id
1 'polypeptide(L)'
;MKQGLLIDMDGVIYSGETLIEGADKFIAYLLKQKIPFTFMTNNSQRTRLESVRKLKGFGIEVNEDHVYTSAMATGKFLGDQGKNGTAYVLGEGGLLTSLHENGITLVNTDPEFVVLGEGRNFTLEMVQRAVDMILAGAKFITTNRDPSPKKPGWNNLGIAATTAMIEEATGRKAFVTGKPSPVMMRSARKYLGLETAETTVIGDTMETDIQGGVQMGYKTILVLSGIAQKEQLGHYAFKPDLVVSSVDQIEFPLKWW
;
A
#
# COMPACT_ATOMS: atom_id res chain seq x y z
N MET A 1 -15.67 -20.55 -9.74
CA MET A 1 -14.40 -20.23 -9.07
C MET A 1 -14.63 -19.02 -8.17
N LYS A 2 -14.00 -19.00 -6.98
CA LYS A 2 -14.07 -17.84 -6.10
C LYS A 2 -13.32 -16.69 -6.77
N GLN A 3 -13.92 -15.53 -6.91
CA GLN A 3 -13.28 -14.34 -7.47
C GLN A 3 -13.24 -13.25 -6.42
N GLY A 4 -12.20 -12.43 -6.42
CA GLY A 4 -12.09 -11.36 -5.45
C GLY A 4 -11.21 -10.20 -5.89
N LEU A 5 -11.30 -9.10 -5.14
CA LEU A 5 -10.77 -7.81 -5.52
C LEU A 5 -9.77 -7.29 -4.49
N LEU A 6 -8.60 -6.85 -4.97
CA LEU A 6 -7.67 -6.00 -4.25
C LEU A 6 -7.87 -4.58 -4.75
N ILE A 7 -8.39 -3.69 -3.90
CA ILE A 7 -8.87 -2.36 -4.31
C ILE A 7 -7.99 -1.30 -3.65
N ASP A 8 -7.35 -0.44 -4.42
CA ASP A 8 -6.70 0.73 -3.86
C ASP A 8 -7.72 1.71 -3.27
N MET A 9 -7.27 2.64 -2.45
CA MET A 9 -8.15 3.57 -1.73
C MET A 9 -8.08 4.98 -2.28
N ASP A 10 -6.91 5.62 -2.25
CA ASP A 10 -6.75 7.00 -2.70
C ASP A 10 -6.75 7.06 -4.23
N GLY A 11 -7.58 7.92 -4.82
CA GLY A 11 -7.79 7.95 -6.27
C GLY A 11 -8.78 6.92 -6.80
N VAL A 12 -9.23 5.94 -5.98
CA VAL A 12 -10.18 4.89 -6.35
C VAL A 12 -11.50 5.00 -5.59
N ILE A 13 -11.43 5.14 -4.28
CA ILE A 13 -12.60 5.27 -3.39
C ILE A 13 -12.81 6.72 -2.98
N TYR A 14 -11.74 7.42 -2.70
CA TYR A 14 -11.75 8.84 -2.34
C TYR A 14 -10.51 9.54 -2.89
N SER A 15 -10.53 10.86 -2.96
CA SER A 15 -9.34 11.70 -3.21
C SER A 15 -9.24 12.72 -2.08
N GLY A 16 -8.21 12.58 -1.24
CA GLY A 16 -8.08 13.37 -0.02
C GLY A 16 -9.26 13.17 0.93
N GLU A 17 -10.08 14.19 1.13
CA GLU A 17 -11.27 14.16 1.99
C GLU A 17 -12.59 14.13 1.19
N THR A 18 -12.54 13.82 -0.10
CA THR A 18 -13.71 13.78 -0.99
C THR A 18 -13.96 12.37 -1.50
N LEU A 19 -15.15 11.83 -1.31
CA LEU A 19 -15.59 10.56 -1.88
C LEU A 19 -15.61 10.65 -3.41
N ILE A 20 -15.11 9.63 -4.10
CA ILE A 20 -15.28 9.49 -5.54
C ILE A 20 -16.72 9.04 -5.81
N GLU A 21 -17.36 9.72 -6.76
CA GLU A 21 -18.78 9.48 -7.07
C GLU A 21 -19.04 8.00 -7.39
N GLY A 22 -20.06 7.44 -6.72
CA GLY A 22 -20.47 6.05 -6.89
C GLY A 22 -19.63 5.01 -6.16
N ALA A 23 -18.51 5.37 -5.52
CA ALA A 23 -17.66 4.42 -4.79
C ALA A 23 -18.39 3.77 -3.61
N ASP A 24 -19.26 4.51 -2.92
CA ASP A 24 -20.11 3.99 -1.85
C ASP A 24 -21.08 2.90 -2.38
N LYS A 25 -21.71 3.15 -3.52
CA LYS A 25 -22.63 2.20 -4.16
C LYS A 25 -21.88 0.97 -4.67
N PHE A 26 -20.69 1.16 -5.22
CA PHE A 26 -19.81 0.06 -5.66
C PHE A 26 -19.48 -0.88 -4.50
N ILE A 27 -19.02 -0.34 -3.36
CA ILE A 27 -18.70 -1.16 -2.20
C ILE A 27 -19.97 -1.81 -1.60
N ALA A 28 -21.08 -1.07 -1.51
CA ALA A 28 -22.35 -1.64 -1.08
C ALA A 28 -22.81 -2.81 -1.96
N TYR A 29 -22.58 -2.72 -3.27
CA TYR A 29 -22.85 -3.82 -4.20
C TYR A 29 -21.97 -5.04 -3.90
N LEU A 30 -20.64 -4.87 -3.71
CA LEU A 30 -19.72 -5.97 -3.38
C LEU A 30 -20.15 -6.69 -2.09
N LEU A 31 -20.48 -5.93 -1.06
CA LEU A 31 -20.97 -6.46 0.23
C LEU A 31 -22.27 -7.24 0.05
N LYS A 32 -23.24 -6.68 -0.68
CA LYS A 32 -24.54 -7.34 -0.95
C LYS A 32 -24.37 -8.64 -1.74
N GLN A 33 -23.49 -8.66 -2.73
CA GLN A 33 -23.22 -9.84 -3.56
C GLN A 33 -22.24 -10.82 -2.90
N LYS A 34 -21.70 -10.47 -1.72
CA LYS A 34 -20.68 -11.26 -1.00
C LYS A 34 -19.43 -11.54 -1.85
N ILE A 35 -19.06 -10.59 -2.71
CA ILE A 35 -17.83 -10.65 -3.49
C ILE A 35 -16.66 -10.36 -2.54
N PRO A 36 -15.68 -11.25 -2.38
CA PRO A 36 -14.53 -11.02 -1.51
C PRO A 36 -13.72 -9.82 -1.99
N PHE A 37 -13.39 -8.90 -1.10
CA PHE A 37 -12.48 -7.80 -1.41
C PHE A 37 -11.71 -7.35 -0.17
N THR A 38 -10.57 -6.71 -0.41
CA THR A 38 -9.85 -5.92 0.60
C THR A 38 -9.33 -4.64 -0.03
N PHE A 39 -9.40 -3.56 0.70
CA PHE A 39 -8.68 -2.34 0.36
C PHE A 39 -7.18 -2.58 0.56
N MET A 40 -6.38 -2.24 -0.44
CA MET A 40 -4.94 -2.47 -0.46
C MET A 40 -4.23 -1.12 -0.64
N THR A 41 -3.72 -0.54 0.44
CA THR A 41 -3.13 0.81 0.43
C THR A 41 -1.65 0.82 0.80
N ASN A 42 -0.86 1.65 0.12
CA ASN A 42 0.53 1.93 0.50
C ASN A 42 0.64 2.81 1.75
N ASN A 43 -0.46 3.40 2.23
CA ASN A 43 -0.42 4.17 3.46
C ASN A 43 -0.05 3.29 4.66
N SER A 44 1.10 3.58 5.28
CA SER A 44 1.63 2.88 6.45
C SER A 44 1.40 3.62 7.76
N GLN A 45 0.99 4.89 7.68
CA GLN A 45 0.78 5.73 8.86
C GLN A 45 -0.52 5.40 9.59
N ARG A 46 -1.62 5.21 8.82
CA ARG A 46 -2.93 4.90 9.42
C ARG A 46 -3.00 3.46 9.88
N THR A 47 -3.59 3.28 11.06
CA THR A 47 -4.05 1.96 11.50
C THR A 47 -5.25 1.48 10.67
N ARG A 48 -5.56 0.19 10.74
CA ARG A 48 -6.79 -0.37 10.11
C ARG A 48 -8.04 0.34 10.61
N LEU A 49 -8.12 0.55 11.92
CA LEU A 49 -9.26 1.23 12.56
C LEU A 49 -9.45 2.67 12.06
N GLU A 50 -8.36 3.43 11.92
CA GLU A 50 -8.42 4.79 11.37
C GLU A 50 -8.86 4.79 9.91
N SER A 51 -8.39 3.82 9.12
CA SER A 51 -8.82 3.65 7.72
C SER A 51 -10.32 3.33 7.63
N VAL A 52 -10.82 2.42 8.48
CA VAL A 52 -12.26 2.11 8.58
C VAL A 52 -13.06 3.33 9.01
N ARG A 53 -12.61 4.09 10.01
CA ARG A 53 -13.30 5.32 10.45
C ARG A 53 -13.39 6.35 9.33
N LYS A 54 -12.33 6.50 8.52
CA LYS A 54 -12.36 7.38 7.36
C LYS A 54 -13.38 6.91 6.33
N LEU A 55 -13.41 5.62 6.00
CA LEU A 55 -14.41 5.04 5.07
C LEU A 55 -15.84 5.20 5.58
N LYS A 56 -16.04 5.01 6.88
CA LYS A 56 -17.35 5.22 7.53
C LYS A 56 -17.79 6.68 7.45
N GLY A 57 -16.86 7.62 7.52
CA GLY A 57 -17.15 9.06 7.30
C GLY A 57 -17.70 9.35 5.89
N PHE A 58 -17.44 8.48 4.92
CA PHE A 58 -18.00 8.51 3.56
C PHE A 58 -19.26 7.66 3.37
N GLY A 59 -19.80 7.05 4.45
CA GLY A 59 -20.97 6.17 4.38
C GLY A 59 -20.64 4.74 3.94
N ILE A 60 -19.38 4.35 3.91
CA ILE A 60 -18.95 3.00 3.53
C ILE A 60 -18.80 2.14 4.80
N GLU A 61 -19.73 1.23 5.03
CA GLU A 61 -19.80 0.36 6.21
C GLU A 61 -18.97 -0.93 5.99
N VAL A 62 -17.72 -0.87 6.41
CA VAL A 62 -16.77 -1.99 6.38
C VAL A 62 -16.13 -2.16 7.77
N ASN A 63 -15.42 -3.26 7.98
CA ASN A 63 -14.64 -3.53 9.18
C ASN A 63 -13.14 -3.63 8.86
N GLU A 64 -12.32 -3.83 9.88
CA GLU A 64 -10.87 -3.90 9.74
C GLU A 64 -10.38 -5.04 8.86
N ASP A 65 -11.17 -6.12 8.72
CA ASP A 65 -10.82 -7.24 7.84
C ASP A 65 -10.89 -6.88 6.35
N HIS A 66 -11.51 -5.75 6.02
CA HIS A 66 -11.50 -5.22 4.65
C HIS A 66 -10.31 -4.30 4.36
N VAL A 67 -9.32 -4.19 5.26
CA VAL A 67 -8.18 -3.28 5.08
C VAL A 67 -6.87 -4.03 5.19
N TYR A 68 -6.03 -3.93 4.16
CA TYR A 68 -4.68 -4.45 4.10
C TYR A 68 -3.70 -3.34 3.73
N THR A 69 -2.79 -3.00 4.63
CA THR A 69 -1.87 -1.86 4.47
C THR A 69 -0.43 -2.31 4.18
N SER A 70 0.40 -1.41 3.65
CA SER A 70 1.84 -1.66 3.52
C SER A 70 2.51 -1.88 4.89
N ALA A 71 1.97 -1.29 5.95
CA ALA A 71 2.40 -1.57 7.32
C ALA A 71 2.22 -3.05 7.69
N MET A 72 1.03 -3.62 7.39
CA MET A 72 0.76 -5.05 7.63
C MET A 72 1.68 -5.95 6.80
N ALA A 73 1.89 -5.60 5.52
CA ALA A 73 2.81 -6.34 4.67
C ALA A 73 4.24 -6.32 5.23
N THR A 74 4.69 -5.16 5.74
CA THR A 74 6.01 -4.99 6.36
C THR A 74 6.13 -5.80 7.64
N GLY A 75 5.19 -5.63 8.58
CA GLY A 75 5.21 -6.36 9.85
C GLY A 75 5.22 -7.87 9.65
N LYS A 76 4.31 -8.37 8.79
CA LYS A 76 4.27 -9.80 8.45
C LYS A 76 5.57 -10.27 7.80
N PHE A 77 6.10 -9.53 6.83
CA PHE A 77 7.37 -9.89 6.16
C PHE A 77 8.51 -10.01 7.17
N LEU A 78 8.66 -9.05 8.08
CA LEU A 78 9.72 -9.07 9.10
C LEU A 78 9.51 -10.19 10.13
N GLY A 79 8.27 -10.42 10.58
CA GLY A 79 7.95 -11.53 11.46
C GLY A 79 8.23 -12.91 10.86
N ASP A 80 8.06 -13.05 9.55
CA ASP A 80 8.38 -14.27 8.79
C ASP A 80 9.90 -14.47 8.60
N GLN A 81 10.76 -13.42 8.74
CA GLN A 81 12.22 -13.54 8.62
C GLN A 81 12.87 -14.14 9.87
N GLY A 82 12.27 -13.98 11.04
CA GLY A 82 12.81 -14.53 12.28
C GLY A 82 11.97 -14.16 13.49
N LYS A 83 11.96 -15.03 14.49
CA LYS A 83 11.31 -14.74 15.77
C LYS A 83 12.16 -13.75 16.57
N ASN A 84 11.51 -12.74 17.17
CA ASN A 84 12.14 -11.71 18.02
C ASN A 84 13.10 -10.75 17.28
N GLY A 85 12.82 -10.42 16.03
CA GLY A 85 13.57 -9.39 15.30
C GLY A 85 13.49 -8.02 15.99
N THR A 86 14.52 -7.20 15.82
CA THR A 86 14.56 -5.84 16.36
C THR A 86 14.56 -4.81 15.24
N ALA A 87 13.89 -3.67 15.45
CA ALA A 87 13.83 -2.61 14.46
C ALA A 87 13.99 -1.21 15.07
N TYR A 88 14.77 -0.37 14.41
CA TYR A 88 14.71 1.07 14.53
C TYR A 88 13.75 1.61 13.48
N VAL A 89 12.79 2.43 13.90
CA VAL A 89 11.66 2.81 13.03
C VAL A 89 11.60 4.32 12.85
N LEU A 90 11.59 4.73 11.58
CA LEU A 90 11.20 6.06 11.13
C LEU A 90 9.80 5.94 10.53
N GLY A 91 8.76 6.16 11.34
CA GLY A 91 7.37 5.99 10.95
C GLY A 91 6.42 6.12 12.13
N GLU A 92 5.13 6.03 11.87
CA GLU A 92 4.09 6.33 12.87
C GLU A 92 2.96 5.29 12.82
N GLY A 93 2.06 5.39 13.81
CA GLY A 93 0.74 4.77 13.84
C GLY A 93 0.69 3.31 13.40
N GLY A 94 0.12 3.07 12.22
CA GLY A 94 -0.11 1.74 11.69
C GLY A 94 1.14 0.88 11.55
N LEU A 95 2.29 1.49 11.20
CA LEU A 95 3.55 0.74 11.08
C LEU A 95 4.01 0.23 12.45
N LEU A 96 4.02 1.08 13.48
CA LEU A 96 4.42 0.68 14.83
C LEU A 96 3.52 -0.43 15.37
N THR A 97 2.20 -0.30 15.19
CA THR A 97 1.21 -1.31 15.57
C THR A 97 1.49 -2.63 14.87
N SER A 98 1.67 -2.60 13.54
CA SER A 98 1.87 -3.83 12.76
C SER A 98 3.18 -4.54 13.09
N LEU A 99 4.26 -3.81 13.33
CA LEU A 99 5.53 -4.39 13.76
C LEU A 99 5.37 -5.10 15.12
N HIS A 100 4.72 -4.45 16.07
CA HIS A 100 4.47 -5.02 17.39
C HIS A 100 3.60 -6.29 17.32
N GLU A 101 2.51 -6.27 16.55
CA GLU A 101 1.62 -7.42 16.34
C GLU A 101 2.33 -8.63 15.72
N ASN A 102 3.42 -8.39 14.97
CA ASN A 102 4.24 -9.45 14.36
C ASN A 102 5.50 -9.80 15.16
N GLY A 103 5.59 -9.38 16.43
CA GLY A 103 6.66 -9.77 17.35
C GLY A 103 7.99 -9.05 17.12
N ILE A 104 7.99 -7.90 16.42
CA ILE A 104 9.17 -7.06 16.23
C ILE A 104 9.33 -6.12 17.41
N THR A 105 10.47 -6.18 18.08
CA THR A 105 10.81 -5.28 19.19
C THR A 105 11.42 -3.99 18.66
N LEU A 106 10.86 -2.85 19.07
CA LEU A 106 11.40 -1.54 18.69
C LEU A 106 12.57 -1.17 19.62
N VAL A 107 13.70 -0.81 19.02
CA VAL A 107 14.94 -0.51 19.75
C VAL A 107 15.58 0.79 19.23
N ASN A 108 16.41 1.41 20.07
CA ASN A 108 17.15 2.63 19.73
C ASN A 108 18.63 2.39 19.45
N THR A 109 19.10 1.15 19.60
CA THR A 109 20.50 0.74 19.39
C THR A 109 20.54 -0.68 18.82
N ASP A 110 21.52 -0.97 17.99
CA ASP A 110 21.81 -2.29 17.39
C ASP A 110 20.59 -3.04 16.83
N PRO A 111 19.74 -2.40 15.99
CA PRO A 111 18.61 -3.06 15.40
C PRO A 111 19.07 -4.06 14.32
N GLU A 112 18.30 -5.13 14.11
CA GLU A 112 18.45 -5.98 12.94
C GLU A 112 17.97 -5.26 11.67
N PHE A 113 16.90 -4.44 11.82
CA PHE A 113 16.28 -3.71 10.72
C PHE A 113 16.19 -2.21 11.02
N VAL A 114 16.40 -1.39 10.01
CA VAL A 114 15.93 -0.01 9.96
C VAL A 114 14.73 0.02 9.05
N VAL A 115 13.57 0.45 9.57
CA VAL A 115 12.31 0.45 8.86
C VAL A 115 11.81 1.88 8.68
N LEU A 116 11.66 2.29 7.42
CA LEU A 116 11.10 3.59 7.06
C LEU A 116 9.66 3.42 6.59
N GLY A 117 8.76 4.15 7.21
CA GLY A 117 7.36 4.28 6.81
C GLY A 117 6.94 5.73 6.72
N GLU A 118 5.67 5.97 6.41
CA GLU A 118 5.12 7.31 6.42
C GLU A 118 5.06 7.87 7.83
N GLY A 119 5.39 9.16 7.95
CA GLY A 119 5.36 9.90 9.20
C GLY A 119 5.82 11.33 8.99
N ARG A 120 5.52 12.19 9.96
CA ARG A 120 5.87 13.62 9.91
C ARG A 120 6.76 14.06 11.09
N ASN A 121 6.90 13.19 12.08
CA ASN A 121 7.51 13.55 13.37
C ASN A 121 8.92 13.01 13.56
N PHE A 122 9.63 12.61 12.50
CA PHE A 122 11.03 12.25 12.61
C PHE A 122 11.93 13.44 12.24
N THR A 123 12.96 13.62 13.05
CA THR A 123 13.95 14.68 12.89
C THR A 123 15.12 14.22 12.01
N LEU A 124 15.91 15.18 11.52
CA LEU A 124 17.15 14.85 10.79
C LEU A 124 18.13 14.03 11.67
N GLU A 125 18.15 14.25 12.99
CA GLU A 125 18.94 13.45 13.92
C GLU A 125 18.49 11.98 13.94
N MET A 126 17.18 11.72 13.91
CA MET A 126 16.66 10.35 13.81
C MET A 126 17.05 9.69 12.48
N VAL A 127 17.05 10.46 11.39
CA VAL A 127 17.53 9.98 10.08
C VAL A 127 19.02 9.68 10.12
N GLN A 128 19.82 10.53 10.74
CA GLN A 128 21.27 10.29 10.91
C GLN A 128 21.53 9.00 11.69
N ARG A 129 20.82 8.75 12.78
CA ARG A 129 20.90 7.47 13.53
C ARG A 129 20.55 6.28 12.65
N ALA A 130 19.52 6.39 11.82
CA ALA A 130 19.16 5.33 10.88
C ALA A 130 20.30 5.04 9.89
N VAL A 131 20.94 6.09 9.34
CA VAL A 131 22.11 5.98 8.47
C VAL A 131 23.25 5.25 9.18
N ASP A 132 23.58 5.64 10.41
CA ASP A 132 24.67 5.03 11.20
C ASP A 132 24.40 3.53 11.45
N MET A 133 23.16 3.18 11.80
CA MET A 133 22.74 1.79 12.00
C MET A 133 22.80 0.96 10.73
N ILE A 134 22.39 1.51 9.58
CA ILE A 134 22.51 0.83 8.29
C ILE A 134 23.97 0.62 7.91
N LEU A 135 24.83 1.59 8.12
CA LEU A 135 26.27 1.47 7.90
C LEU A 135 26.91 0.43 8.84
N ALA A 136 26.40 0.32 10.07
CA ALA A 136 26.82 -0.72 11.03
C ALA A 136 26.30 -2.13 10.68
N GLY A 137 25.39 -2.27 9.68
CA GLY A 137 24.96 -3.59 9.19
C GLY A 137 23.46 -3.87 9.30
N ALA A 138 22.66 -2.96 9.86
CA ALA A 138 21.20 -3.11 9.87
C ALA A 138 20.62 -3.14 8.45
N LYS A 139 19.61 -3.97 8.23
CA LYS A 139 18.95 -4.14 6.92
C LYS A 139 17.94 -3.01 6.71
N PHE A 140 18.04 -2.32 5.58
CA PHE A 140 17.17 -1.19 5.28
C PHE A 140 15.89 -1.64 4.58
N ILE A 141 14.73 -1.35 5.19
CA ILE A 141 13.39 -1.67 4.70
C ILE A 141 12.59 -0.36 4.55
N THR A 142 11.80 -0.25 3.49
CA THR A 142 10.82 0.83 3.34
C THR A 142 9.44 0.27 3.02
N THR A 143 8.40 0.88 3.60
CA THR A 143 7.02 0.42 3.40
C THR A 143 6.51 0.65 1.98
N ASN A 144 6.99 1.69 1.28
CA ASN A 144 6.69 1.97 -0.12
C ASN A 144 7.70 2.97 -0.70
N ARG A 145 7.51 3.36 -1.96
CA ARG A 145 8.28 4.43 -2.63
C ARG A 145 7.37 5.44 -3.32
N ASP A 146 6.24 5.73 -2.71
CA ASP A 146 5.31 6.68 -3.28
C ASP A 146 5.95 8.08 -3.33
N PRO A 147 5.85 8.76 -4.48
CA PRO A 147 6.45 10.06 -4.65
C PRO A 147 5.70 11.14 -3.84
N SER A 148 6.37 12.25 -3.62
CA SER A 148 5.71 13.45 -3.09
C SER A 148 4.60 13.90 -4.03
N PRO A 149 3.41 14.26 -3.51
CA PRO A 149 2.39 14.89 -4.32
C PRO A 149 2.92 16.19 -4.93
N LYS A 150 2.91 16.28 -6.26
CA LYS A 150 3.38 17.48 -7.00
C LYS A 150 2.28 18.55 -7.08
N LYS A 151 1.62 18.88 -5.95
CA LYS A 151 0.55 19.88 -5.89
C LYS A 151 0.95 21.01 -4.93
N PRO A 152 0.77 22.29 -5.30
CA PRO A 152 0.98 23.41 -4.38
C PRO A 152 0.21 23.24 -3.08
N GLY A 153 0.81 23.61 -1.94
CA GLY A 153 0.19 23.50 -0.62
C GLY A 153 0.28 22.12 0.06
N TRP A 154 0.80 21.10 -0.60
CA TRP A 154 1.08 19.81 0.01
C TRP A 154 2.49 19.80 0.63
N ASN A 155 2.56 19.80 1.94
CA ASN A 155 3.81 19.87 2.71
C ASN A 155 4.35 18.48 3.07
N ASN A 156 4.26 17.52 2.15
CA ASN A 156 4.78 16.17 2.37
C ASN A 156 5.83 15.83 1.33
N LEU A 157 7.06 15.56 1.79
CA LEU A 157 8.16 15.14 0.92
C LEU A 157 7.94 13.74 0.30
N GLY A 158 6.96 12.98 0.80
CA GLY A 158 6.78 11.59 0.39
C GLY A 158 7.89 10.67 0.91
N ILE A 159 7.57 9.40 1.03
CA ILE A 159 8.50 8.39 1.53
C ILE A 159 9.65 8.14 0.56
N ALA A 160 9.41 8.28 -0.76
CA ALA A 160 10.44 8.12 -1.77
C ALA A 160 11.61 9.08 -1.57
N ALA A 161 11.35 10.35 -1.22
CA ALA A 161 12.40 11.35 -1.00
C ALA A 161 13.28 11.00 0.21
N THR A 162 12.65 10.61 1.32
CA THR A 162 13.38 10.18 2.54
C THR A 162 14.15 8.88 2.29
N THR A 163 13.56 7.93 1.57
CA THR A 163 14.27 6.71 1.15
C THR A 163 15.51 7.03 0.33
N ALA A 164 15.38 7.90 -0.67
CA ALA A 164 16.49 8.31 -1.53
C ALA A 164 17.62 9.00 -0.74
N MET A 165 17.28 9.85 0.23
CA MET A 165 18.24 10.50 1.11
C MET A 165 19.07 9.48 1.91
N ILE A 166 18.42 8.46 2.50
CA ILE A 166 19.11 7.42 3.26
C ILE A 166 19.92 6.52 2.34
N GLU A 167 19.40 6.17 1.18
CA GLU A 167 20.11 5.36 0.18
C GLU A 167 21.38 6.07 -0.31
N GLU A 168 21.31 7.37 -0.57
CA GLU A 168 22.46 8.18 -1.00
C GLU A 168 23.52 8.25 0.09
N ALA A 169 23.10 8.50 1.35
CA ALA A 169 24.00 8.60 2.48
C ALA A 169 24.71 7.27 2.83
N THR A 170 24.05 6.14 2.56
CA THR A 170 24.56 4.82 2.96
C THR A 170 25.14 4.00 1.83
N GLY A 171 24.84 4.33 0.58
CA GLY A 171 25.11 3.48 -0.60
C GLY A 171 24.31 2.16 -0.58
N ARG A 172 23.33 2.00 0.31
CA ARG A 172 22.53 0.78 0.48
C ARG A 172 21.12 1.01 -0.04
N LYS A 173 20.61 0.07 -0.86
CA LYS A 173 19.22 0.13 -1.36
C LYS A 173 18.24 -0.43 -0.36
N ALA A 174 17.11 0.27 -0.19
CA ALA A 174 16.01 -0.21 0.64
C ALA A 174 15.30 -1.39 -0.02
N PHE A 175 14.93 -2.39 0.78
CA PHE A 175 13.99 -3.41 0.36
C PHE A 175 12.57 -2.89 0.54
N VAL A 176 11.80 -2.85 -0.56
CA VAL A 176 10.44 -2.28 -0.58
C VAL A 176 9.41 -3.37 -0.32
N THR A 177 8.49 -3.14 0.61
CA THR A 177 7.46 -4.12 0.96
C THR A 177 6.08 -3.80 0.39
N GLY A 178 5.73 -2.52 0.19
CA GLY A 178 4.45 -2.08 -0.38
C GLY A 178 4.33 -2.23 -1.90
N LYS A 179 3.18 -1.86 -2.46
CA LYS A 179 2.93 -1.91 -3.92
C LYS A 179 4.05 -1.19 -4.70
N PRO A 180 4.53 -1.74 -5.81
CA PRO A 180 4.14 -2.95 -6.52
C PRO A 180 4.84 -4.23 -6.03
N SER A 181 5.51 -4.21 -4.87
CA SER A 181 6.28 -5.36 -4.37
C SER A 181 5.43 -6.64 -4.28
N PRO A 182 5.98 -7.78 -4.75
CA PRO A 182 5.34 -9.09 -4.55
C PRO A 182 5.05 -9.41 -3.07
N VAL A 183 5.78 -8.82 -2.13
CA VAL A 183 5.53 -8.97 -0.68
C VAL A 183 4.11 -8.56 -0.36
N MET A 184 3.71 -7.34 -0.73
CA MET A 184 2.37 -6.84 -0.46
C MET A 184 1.32 -7.54 -1.34
N MET A 185 1.57 -7.61 -2.65
CA MET A 185 0.59 -8.14 -3.60
C MET A 185 0.20 -9.58 -3.26
N ARG A 186 1.19 -10.44 -2.96
CA ARG A 186 0.96 -11.83 -2.57
C ARG A 186 0.30 -11.95 -1.20
N SER A 187 0.73 -11.14 -0.23
CA SER A 187 0.18 -11.18 1.12
C SER A 187 -1.27 -10.75 1.16
N ALA A 188 -1.65 -9.68 0.45
CA ALA A 188 -3.04 -9.22 0.33
C ALA A 188 -3.93 -10.28 -0.36
N ARG A 189 -3.45 -10.92 -1.43
CA ARG A 189 -4.15 -12.04 -2.07
C ARG A 189 -4.40 -13.19 -1.09
N LYS A 190 -3.34 -13.62 -0.39
CA LYS A 190 -3.44 -14.71 0.60
C LYS A 190 -4.36 -14.36 1.77
N TYR A 191 -4.38 -13.09 2.16
CA TYR A 191 -5.27 -12.58 3.19
C TYR A 191 -6.75 -12.78 2.85
N LEU A 192 -7.12 -12.63 1.56
CA LEU A 192 -8.46 -12.97 1.07
C LEU A 192 -8.67 -14.47 0.81
N GLY A 193 -7.65 -15.29 0.92
CA GLY A 193 -7.72 -16.72 0.60
C GLY A 193 -8.01 -16.98 -0.88
N LEU A 194 -7.41 -16.19 -1.78
CA LEU A 194 -7.58 -16.30 -3.22
C LEU A 194 -6.35 -16.93 -3.88
N GLU A 195 -6.58 -17.56 -5.04
CA GLU A 195 -5.52 -17.96 -5.96
C GLU A 195 -5.23 -16.87 -7.00
N THR A 196 -4.11 -16.98 -7.71
CA THR A 196 -3.68 -16.00 -8.71
C THR A 196 -4.76 -15.72 -9.76
N ALA A 197 -5.34 -16.77 -10.33
CA ALA A 197 -6.38 -16.66 -11.38
C ALA A 197 -7.72 -16.10 -10.85
N GLU A 198 -7.91 -16.05 -9.53
CA GLU A 198 -9.13 -15.55 -8.89
C GLU A 198 -9.01 -14.07 -8.48
N THR A 199 -7.86 -13.46 -8.70
CA THR A 199 -7.53 -12.14 -8.16
C THR A 199 -7.59 -11.06 -9.24
N THR A 200 -8.31 -9.99 -8.93
CA THR A 200 -8.33 -8.77 -9.74
C THR A 200 -7.88 -7.58 -8.88
N VAL A 201 -6.96 -6.78 -9.40
CA VAL A 201 -6.52 -5.51 -8.79
C VAL A 201 -7.28 -4.36 -9.42
N ILE A 202 -7.78 -3.45 -8.60
CA ILE A 202 -8.36 -2.17 -9.03
C ILE A 202 -7.50 -1.06 -8.43
N GLY A 203 -6.96 -0.19 -9.28
CA GLY A 203 -6.13 0.93 -8.85
C GLY A 203 -6.12 2.07 -9.84
N ASP A 204 -5.55 3.18 -9.45
CA ASP A 204 -5.46 4.42 -10.23
C ASP A 204 -4.03 4.71 -10.71
N THR A 205 -3.06 3.90 -10.29
CA THR A 205 -1.63 4.17 -10.54
C THR A 205 -0.98 3.01 -11.31
N MET A 206 -0.42 3.35 -12.47
CA MET A 206 0.24 2.37 -13.34
C MET A 206 1.44 1.70 -12.67
N GLU A 207 2.29 2.47 -11.98
CA GLU A 207 3.56 2.02 -11.41
C GLU A 207 3.42 1.20 -10.14
N THR A 208 2.27 1.24 -9.49
CA THR A 208 2.02 0.50 -8.23
C THR A 208 0.99 -0.60 -8.42
N ASP A 209 -0.25 -0.25 -8.72
CA ASP A 209 -1.37 -1.18 -8.77
C ASP A 209 -1.31 -2.07 -10.00
N ILE A 210 -1.22 -1.44 -11.17
CA ILE A 210 -1.26 -2.16 -12.44
C ILE A 210 0.02 -2.96 -12.65
N GLN A 211 1.18 -2.36 -12.42
CA GLN A 211 2.46 -3.06 -12.47
C GLN A 211 2.48 -4.26 -11.51
N GLY A 212 2.07 -4.04 -10.26
CA GLY A 212 2.02 -5.11 -9.26
C GLY A 212 1.09 -6.25 -9.68
N GLY A 213 -0.12 -5.91 -10.17
CA GLY A 213 -1.07 -6.91 -10.68
C GLY A 213 -0.51 -7.70 -11.87
N VAL A 214 0.03 -7.01 -12.88
CA VAL A 214 0.64 -7.64 -14.06
C VAL A 214 1.80 -8.57 -13.67
N GLN A 215 2.72 -8.10 -12.81
CA GLN A 215 3.87 -8.91 -12.36
C GLN A 215 3.46 -10.16 -11.57
N MET A 216 2.31 -10.09 -10.88
CA MET A 216 1.76 -11.23 -10.13
C MET A 216 0.86 -12.14 -10.96
N GLY A 217 0.57 -11.79 -12.22
CA GLY A 217 -0.36 -12.52 -13.08
C GLY A 217 -1.83 -12.34 -12.67
N TYR A 218 -2.17 -11.27 -11.96
CA TYR A 218 -3.55 -10.92 -11.62
C TYR A 218 -4.21 -10.18 -12.77
N LYS A 219 -5.53 -10.19 -12.80
CA LYS A 219 -6.30 -9.28 -13.64
C LYS A 219 -6.23 -7.87 -13.08
N THR A 220 -6.26 -6.87 -13.97
CA THR A 220 -6.05 -5.48 -13.57
C THR A 220 -7.10 -4.55 -14.18
N ILE A 221 -7.65 -3.68 -13.35
CA ILE A 221 -8.57 -2.62 -13.73
C ILE A 221 -7.94 -1.29 -13.33
N LEU A 222 -7.70 -0.43 -14.32
CA LEU A 222 -7.27 0.93 -14.09
C LEU A 222 -8.48 1.85 -14.05
N VAL A 223 -8.61 2.64 -12.98
CA VAL A 223 -9.56 3.75 -12.91
C VAL A 223 -8.85 5.07 -13.20
N LEU A 224 -9.50 5.98 -13.92
CA LEU A 224 -8.96 7.29 -14.28
C LEU A 224 -9.41 8.40 -13.32
N SER A 225 -10.01 8.03 -12.20
CA SER A 225 -10.45 8.96 -11.15
C SER A 225 -9.32 9.49 -10.26
N GLY A 226 -8.11 8.96 -10.40
CA GLY A 226 -6.94 9.32 -9.59
C GLY A 226 -5.77 9.89 -10.39
N ILE A 227 -4.60 9.25 -10.30
CA ILE A 227 -3.32 9.78 -10.81
C ILE A 227 -3.15 9.51 -12.31
N ALA A 228 -3.50 8.30 -12.79
CA ALA A 228 -3.25 7.92 -14.17
C ALA A 228 -4.03 8.78 -15.16
N GLN A 229 -3.36 9.15 -16.26
CA GLN A 229 -3.96 9.89 -17.38
C GLN A 229 -3.97 8.98 -18.62
N LYS A 230 -5.10 8.97 -19.33
CA LYS A 230 -5.32 8.09 -20.49
C LYS A 230 -4.25 8.25 -21.57
N GLU A 231 -3.79 9.47 -21.78
CA GLU A 231 -2.79 9.83 -22.78
C GLU A 231 -1.40 9.21 -22.49
N GLN A 232 -1.12 8.92 -21.23
CA GLN A 232 0.17 8.36 -20.80
C GLN A 232 0.24 6.85 -20.87
N LEU A 233 -0.89 6.16 -21.06
CA LEU A 233 -0.93 4.69 -21.02
C LEU A 233 -0.06 4.03 -22.11
N GLY A 234 0.10 4.71 -23.25
CA GLY A 234 0.97 4.24 -24.34
C GLY A 234 2.46 4.25 -24.04
N HIS A 235 2.91 4.89 -22.96
CA HIS A 235 4.32 4.96 -22.56
C HIS A 235 4.78 3.76 -21.73
N TYR A 236 3.83 2.94 -21.22
CA TYR A 236 4.16 1.79 -20.40
C TYR A 236 4.35 0.52 -21.24
N ALA A 237 5.32 -0.30 -20.86
CA ALA A 237 5.57 -1.60 -21.48
C ALA A 237 4.51 -2.67 -21.13
N PHE A 238 3.57 -2.34 -20.26
CA PHE A 238 2.46 -3.18 -19.84
C PHE A 238 1.16 -2.38 -19.88
N LYS A 239 0.03 -3.08 -19.89
CA LYS A 239 -1.29 -2.45 -19.96
C LYS A 239 -2.27 -3.13 -18.99
N PRO A 240 -3.26 -2.39 -18.47
CA PRO A 240 -4.35 -2.99 -17.70
C PRO A 240 -5.25 -3.85 -18.61
N ASP A 241 -5.93 -4.85 -18.00
CA ASP A 241 -6.95 -5.65 -18.71
C ASP A 241 -8.22 -4.83 -19.01
N LEU A 242 -8.54 -3.86 -18.16
CA LEU A 242 -9.68 -2.95 -18.33
C LEU A 242 -9.29 -1.53 -17.87
N VAL A 243 -9.77 -0.52 -18.59
CA VAL A 243 -9.68 0.89 -18.20
C VAL A 243 -11.09 1.47 -18.13
N VAL A 244 -11.42 2.10 -17.01
CA VAL A 244 -12.71 2.79 -16.79
C VAL A 244 -12.48 4.18 -16.20
N SER A 245 -13.46 5.05 -16.29
CA SER A 245 -13.34 6.41 -15.72
C SER A 245 -13.32 6.39 -14.19
N SER A 246 -14.12 5.53 -13.57
CA SER A 246 -14.27 5.40 -12.11
C SER A 246 -14.81 4.01 -11.76
N VAL A 247 -14.81 3.64 -10.48
CA VAL A 247 -15.26 2.32 -10.00
C VAL A 247 -16.74 2.06 -10.26
N ASP A 248 -17.57 3.08 -10.35
CA ASP A 248 -19.00 2.97 -10.67
C ASP A 248 -19.26 2.46 -12.11
N GLN A 249 -18.25 2.54 -13.00
CA GLN A 249 -18.32 2.03 -14.37
C GLN A 249 -17.90 0.57 -14.49
N ILE A 250 -17.58 -0.09 -13.38
CA ILE A 250 -17.23 -1.50 -13.39
C ILE A 250 -18.49 -2.34 -13.40
N GLU A 251 -18.73 -3.04 -14.50
CA GLU A 251 -19.88 -3.93 -14.68
C GLU A 251 -19.56 -5.35 -14.20
N PHE A 252 -20.50 -5.98 -13.49
CA PHE A 252 -20.39 -7.37 -13.03
C PHE A 252 -21.41 -8.27 -13.75
N PRO A 253 -21.06 -9.55 -14.05
CA PRO A 253 -19.74 -10.17 -13.80
C PRO A 253 -18.65 -9.58 -14.69
N LEU A 254 -17.42 -9.55 -14.17
CA LEU A 254 -16.27 -9.16 -14.98
C LEU A 254 -16.09 -10.12 -16.16
N LYS A 255 -15.58 -9.65 -17.29
CA LYS A 255 -15.42 -10.45 -18.53
C LYS A 255 -14.61 -11.74 -18.36
N TRP A 256 -13.80 -11.83 -17.32
CA TRP A 256 -12.96 -12.98 -16.99
C TRP A 256 -13.43 -13.79 -15.76
N TRP A 257 -14.64 -13.51 -15.26
CA TRP A 257 -15.27 -14.25 -14.16
C TRP A 257 -16.16 -15.39 -14.63
#